data_2426c6ae4b9a44fb1b75bdc5f2cbccd9
#
_entry.id   2426c6ae4b9a44fb1b75bdc5f2cbccd9
#
_cell.length_a   1.000
_cell.length_b   1.000
_cell.length_c   1.000
_cell.angle_alpha   90.00
_cell.angle_beta   90.00
_cell.angle_gamma   90.00
#
_symmetry.space_group_name_H-M   'P 1'
#
loop_
_entity.id
_entity.type
_entity.pdbx_description
1 polymer ?
#
loop_
_entity_poly.entity_id
_entity_poly.type
_entity_poly.pdbx_seq_one_letter_code
_entity_poly.pdbx_strand_id
1 'polypeptide(L)'
;MNKYWENQLNKSVVYQKLKSNCVRNNQHEVLALVEKISTFAIERLKTVIKNMPEFTLHDDTHIYNMLTIIGKLIPQEKLRKLSTPDLFMLIISVLLHDIGMAPDEKYILAWKNQLSEAEYDETLIEEREKFARFRLTYTHQVEDIERLREEQEFSKAQLIEDYIITEYIRMTHSIRAREIIAKYWAGKIVYQDTDLTEDLATICFSHNESYTYLLQMENFRVCGQDEYLCIPFVAVVLR
;
A
#
# COMPACT_ATOMS: atom_id res chain seq x y z
N MET A 1 -14.63 -8.53 9.92
CA MET A 1 -14.44 -8.47 8.43
C MET A 1 -15.78 -8.51 7.73
N ASN A 2 -15.96 -7.79 6.60
CA ASN A 2 -17.19 -7.89 5.78
C ASN A 2 -17.26 -9.31 5.18
N LYS A 3 -18.44 -9.96 5.28
CA LYS A 3 -18.69 -11.33 4.78
C LYS A 3 -18.35 -11.49 3.28
N TYR A 4 -18.54 -10.43 2.49
CA TYR A 4 -18.16 -10.42 1.08
C TYR A 4 -16.64 -10.60 0.91
N TRP A 5 -15.84 -9.82 1.62
CA TRP A 5 -14.39 -9.87 1.54
C TRP A 5 -13.81 -11.21 2.03
N GLU A 6 -14.36 -11.74 3.12
CA GLU A 6 -14.00 -13.08 3.60
C GLU A 6 -14.21 -14.15 2.52
N ASN A 7 -15.34 -14.07 1.81
CA ASN A 7 -15.63 -14.98 0.70
C ASN A 7 -14.63 -14.82 -0.46
N GLN A 8 -14.17 -13.59 -0.76
CA GLN A 8 -13.18 -13.36 -1.82
C GLN A 8 -11.80 -13.90 -1.42
N LEU A 9 -11.33 -13.64 -0.20
CA LEU A 9 -10.09 -14.24 0.31
C LEU A 9 -10.14 -15.77 0.24
N ASN A 10 -11.22 -16.39 0.67
CA ASN A 10 -11.38 -17.84 0.64
C ASN A 10 -11.39 -18.45 -0.78
N LYS A 11 -11.58 -17.66 -1.84
CA LYS A 11 -11.41 -18.11 -3.23
C LYS A 11 -9.95 -18.08 -3.70
N SER A 12 -9.09 -17.29 -3.07
CA SER A 12 -7.68 -17.21 -3.43
C SER A 12 -6.95 -18.50 -3.06
N VAL A 13 -6.29 -19.13 -4.05
CA VAL A 13 -5.50 -20.35 -3.82
C VAL A 13 -4.32 -20.09 -2.89
N VAL A 14 -3.76 -18.88 -2.90
CA VAL A 14 -2.68 -18.45 -2.00
C VAL A 14 -3.18 -18.40 -0.56
N TYR A 15 -4.35 -17.79 -0.34
CA TYR A 15 -4.95 -17.73 0.99
C TYR A 15 -5.41 -19.10 1.49
N GLN A 16 -6.00 -19.93 0.63
CA GLN A 16 -6.36 -21.31 1.00
C GLN A 16 -5.13 -22.12 1.44
N LYS A 17 -3.99 -21.93 0.77
CA LYS A 17 -2.74 -22.58 1.14
C LYS A 17 -2.23 -22.07 2.49
N LEU A 18 -2.24 -20.74 2.73
CA LEU A 18 -1.91 -20.18 4.05
C LEU A 18 -2.81 -20.76 5.13
N LYS A 19 -4.13 -20.73 4.92
CA LYS A 19 -5.12 -21.26 5.86
C LYS A 19 -4.86 -22.73 6.20
N SER A 20 -4.58 -23.56 5.19
CA SER A 20 -4.25 -24.97 5.38
C SER A 20 -2.98 -25.17 6.22
N ASN A 21 -1.94 -24.37 5.96
CA ASN A 21 -0.70 -24.40 6.74
C ASN A 21 -0.95 -23.98 8.20
N CYS A 22 -1.63 -22.84 8.41
CA CYS A 22 -1.93 -22.32 9.74
C CYS A 22 -2.77 -23.29 10.58
N VAL A 23 -3.79 -23.92 9.99
CA VAL A 23 -4.62 -24.92 10.70
C VAL A 23 -3.78 -26.13 11.10
N ARG A 24 -2.93 -26.63 10.18
CA ARG A 24 -2.06 -27.78 10.47
C ARG A 24 -1.04 -27.50 11.57
N ASN A 25 -0.52 -26.28 11.63
CA ASN A 25 0.53 -25.87 12.57
C ASN A 25 -0.02 -25.14 13.81
N ASN A 26 -1.35 -25.05 13.98
CA ASN A 26 -2.02 -24.33 15.07
C ASN A 26 -1.63 -22.84 15.18
N GLN A 27 -1.47 -22.16 14.02
CA GLN A 27 -1.04 -20.75 13.91
C GLN A 27 -2.26 -19.84 13.58
N HIS A 28 -3.31 -19.89 14.40
CA HIS A 28 -4.56 -19.16 14.18
C HIS A 28 -4.37 -17.63 14.27
N GLU A 29 -3.39 -17.16 15.02
CA GLU A 29 -3.02 -15.76 15.17
C GLU A 29 -2.60 -15.12 13.84
N VAL A 30 -1.95 -15.88 12.95
CA VAL A 30 -1.57 -15.42 11.61
C VAL A 30 -2.81 -15.10 10.77
N LEU A 31 -3.83 -15.96 10.82
CA LEU A 31 -5.10 -15.73 10.10
C LEU A 31 -5.84 -14.53 10.67
N ALA A 32 -5.89 -14.39 11.99
CA ALA A 32 -6.51 -13.25 12.66
C ALA A 32 -5.80 -11.92 12.29
N LEU A 33 -4.47 -11.95 12.13
CA LEU A 33 -3.70 -10.80 11.71
C LEU A 33 -3.99 -10.43 10.24
N VAL A 34 -4.07 -11.39 9.33
CA VAL A 34 -4.50 -11.16 7.93
C VAL A 34 -5.89 -10.51 7.88
N GLU A 35 -6.84 -10.98 8.69
CA GLU A 35 -8.18 -10.40 8.76
C GLU A 35 -8.16 -8.94 9.24
N LYS A 36 -7.36 -8.65 10.26
CA LYS A 36 -7.20 -7.31 10.80
C LYS A 36 -6.59 -6.35 9.78
N ILE A 37 -5.52 -6.79 9.08
CA ILE A 37 -4.87 -6.02 8.03
C ILE A 37 -5.82 -5.81 6.85
N SER A 38 -6.57 -6.83 6.44
CA SER A 38 -7.56 -6.72 5.36
C SER A 38 -8.61 -5.67 5.66
N THR A 39 -9.15 -5.66 6.88
CA THR A 39 -10.13 -4.66 7.30
C THR A 39 -9.55 -3.26 7.23
N PHE A 40 -8.36 -3.06 7.79
CA PHE A 40 -7.67 -1.77 7.77
C PHE A 40 -7.41 -1.28 6.32
N ALA A 41 -6.87 -2.15 5.47
CA ALA A 41 -6.54 -1.79 4.08
C ALA A 41 -7.80 -1.40 3.29
N ILE A 42 -8.87 -2.19 3.37
CA ILE A 42 -10.11 -1.94 2.63
C ILE A 42 -10.79 -0.66 3.10
N GLU A 43 -10.86 -0.42 4.40
CA GLU A 43 -11.45 0.81 4.93
C GLU A 43 -10.69 2.05 4.47
N ARG A 44 -9.37 1.98 4.48
CA ARG A 44 -8.53 3.09 4.06
C ARG A 44 -8.59 3.32 2.54
N LEU A 45 -8.50 2.27 1.73
CA LEU A 45 -8.53 2.39 0.26
C LEU A 45 -9.86 2.94 -0.28
N LYS A 46 -10.97 2.82 0.44
CA LYS A 46 -12.23 3.50 0.07
C LYS A 46 -12.10 5.01 -0.02
N THR A 47 -11.13 5.62 0.65
CA THR A 47 -10.89 7.07 0.57
C THR A 47 -10.23 7.48 -0.74
N VAL A 48 -9.60 6.56 -1.47
CA VAL A 48 -8.96 6.84 -2.78
C VAL A 48 -9.99 7.38 -3.77
N ILE A 49 -11.15 6.73 -3.90
CA ILE A 49 -12.21 7.14 -4.81
C ILE A 49 -12.73 8.55 -4.45
N LYS A 50 -12.82 8.87 -3.16
CA LYS A 50 -13.24 10.20 -2.70
C LYS A 50 -12.27 11.30 -3.14
N ASN A 51 -10.98 11.01 -3.10
CA ASN A 51 -9.93 12.00 -3.29
C ASN A 51 -9.41 12.05 -4.74
N MET A 52 -9.61 10.97 -5.50
CA MET A 52 -9.12 10.81 -6.87
C MET A 52 -10.19 10.09 -7.73
N PRO A 53 -11.33 10.76 -8.02
CA PRO A 53 -12.46 10.13 -8.70
C PRO A 53 -12.15 9.66 -10.13
N GLU A 54 -11.19 10.31 -10.80
CA GLU A 54 -10.73 9.95 -12.15
C GLU A 54 -9.74 8.77 -12.14
N PHE A 55 -9.36 8.27 -10.96
CA PHE A 55 -8.37 7.23 -10.84
C PHE A 55 -8.99 5.83 -10.87
N THR A 56 -8.24 4.85 -11.45
CA THR A 56 -8.69 3.46 -11.48
C THR A 56 -8.95 2.94 -10.07
N LEU A 57 -10.01 2.15 -9.93
CA LEU A 57 -10.48 1.58 -8.67
C LEU A 57 -9.36 0.81 -7.95
N HIS A 58 -8.78 1.43 -6.92
CA HIS A 58 -7.91 0.75 -5.96
C HIS A 58 -8.79 0.31 -4.77
N ASP A 59 -9.76 -0.53 -5.06
CA ASP A 59 -10.73 -1.05 -4.11
C ASP A 59 -10.43 -2.52 -3.76
N ASP A 60 -11.35 -3.14 -3.07
CA ASP A 60 -11.30 -4.56 -2.72
C ASP A 60 -11.27 -5.48 -3.96
N THR A 61 -11.82 -5.04 -5.08
CA THR A 61 -11.80 -5.77 -6.36
C THR A 61 -10.38 -5.82 -6.93
N HIS A 62 -9.63 -4.72 -6.87
CA HIS A 62 -8.23 -4.67 -7.28
C HIS A 62 -7.38 -5.66 -6.48
N ILE A 63 -7.45 -5.61 -5.15
CA ILE A 63 -6.72 -6.51 -4.26
C ILE A 63 -7.05 -7.98 -4.57
N TYR A 64 -8.34 -8.31 -4.74
CA TYR A 64 -8.77 -9.67 -5.08
C TYR A 64 -8.22 -10.11 -6.44
N ASN A 65 -8.26 -9.24 -7.45
CA ASN A 65 -7.71 -9.54 -8.77
C ASN A 65 -6.20 -9.80 -8.69
N MET A 66 -5.44 -9.02 -7.92
CA MET A 66 -4.01 -9.26 -7.68
C MET A 66 -3.77 -10.63 -7.05
N LEU A 67 -4.46 -10.97 -5.97
CA LEU A 67 -4.33 -12.30 -5.33
C LEU A 67 -4.69 -13.44 -6.29
N THR A 68 -5.65 -13.21 -7.20
CA THR A 68 -6.04 -14.19 -8.23
C THR A 68 -4.96 -14.33 -9.28
N ILE A 69 -4.38 -13.23 -9.75
CA ILE A 69 -3.29 -13.21 -10.74
C ILE A 69 -2.05 -13.91 -10.15
N ILE A 70 -1.65 -13.57 -8.94
CA ILE A 70 -0.54 -14.19 -8.23
C ILE A 70 -0.74 -15.71 -8.11
N GLY A 71 -1.95 -16.14 -7.77
CA GLY A 71 -2.28 -17.58 -7.70
C GLY A 71 -2.17 -18.30 -9.04
N LYS A 72 -2.27 -17.58 -10.17
CA LYS A 72 -2.06 -18.12 -11.53
C LYS A 72 -0.60 -18.05 -11.98
N LEU A 73 0.14 -17.02 -11.54
CA LEU A 73 1.55 -16.83 -11.88
C LEU A 73 2.47 -17.84 -11.19
N ILE A 74 2.17 -18.18 -9.93
CA ILE A 74 2.97 -19.15 -9.19
C ILE A 74 2.59 -20.57 -9.60
N PRO A 75 3.52 -21.36 -10.19
CA PRO A 75 3.25 -22.76 -10.52
C PRO A 75 2.79 -23.55 -9.29
N GLN A 76 1.81 -24.44 -9.45
CA GLN A 76 1.21 -25.21 -8.35
C GLN A 76 2.24 -25.99 -7.50
N GLU A 77 3.25 -26.55 -8.13
CA GLU A 77 4.35 -27.25 -7.44
C GLU A 77 5.24 -26.30 -6.60
N LYS A 78 5.37 -25.04 -7.02
CA LYS A 78 6.08 -24.01 -6.23
C LYS A 78 5.19 -23.53 -5.09
N LEU A 79 3.91 -23.24 -5.36
CA LEU A 79 2.95 -22.82 -4.35
C LEU A 79 2.86 -23.82 -3.19
N ARG A 80 2.95 -25.14 -3.48
CA ARG A 80 2.96 -26.20 -2.43
C ARG A 80 4.18 -26.13 -1.52
N LYS A 81 5.31 -25.59 -2.01
CA LYS A 81 6.58 -25.51 -1.30
C LYS A 81 6.78 -24.19 -0.54
N LEU A 82 5.94 -23.20 -0.77
CA LEU A 82 6.05 -21.94 -0.05
C LEU A 82 5.85 -22.14 1.45
N SER A 83 6.71 -21.51 2.22
CA SER A 83 6.62 -21.46 3.67
C SER A 83 5.37 -20.72 4.14
N THR A 84 5.00 -20.86 5.39
CA THR A 84 3.91 -20.07 5.96
C THR A 84 4.23 -18.57 5.97
N PRO A 85 5.45 -18.13 6.38
CA PRO A 85 5.81 -16.70 6.31
C PRO A 85 5.85 -16.15 4.87
N ASP A 86 6.26 -16.92 3.84
CA ASP A 86 6.18 -16.47 2.44
C ASP A 86 4.72 -16.17 2.03
N LEU A 87 3.80 -17.11 2.32
CA LEU A 87 2.38 -16.94 1.99
C LEU A 87 1.73 -15.80 2.77
N PHE A 88 2.06 -15.69 4.06
CA PHE A 88 1.59 -14.62 4.92
C PHE A 88 2.04 -13.25 4.40
N MET A 89 3.34 -13.08 4.18
CA MET A 89 3.90 -11.82 3.68
C MET A 89 3.39 -11.47 2.29
N LEU A 90 3.24 -12.46 1.40
CA LEU A 90 2.69 -12.25 0.07
C LEU A 90 1.27 -11.69 0.13
N ILE A 91 0.42 -12.23 0.99
CA ILE A 91 -0.97 -11.75 1.12
C ILE A 91 -1.01 -10.36 1.73
N ILE A 92 -0.31 -10.11 2.83
CA ILE A 92 -0.37 -8.80 3.50
C ILE A 92 0.34 -7.70 2.70
N SER A 93 1.35 -8.04 1.90
CA SER A 93 1.95 -7.07 0.98
C SER A 93 1.00 -6.68 -0.16
N VAL A 94 0.23 -7.63 -0.71
CA VAL A 94 -0.85 -7.30 -1.66
C VAL A 94 -1.91 -6.40 -1.04
N LEU A 95 -2.23 -6.60 0.24
CA LEU A 95 -3.20 -5.75 0.94
C LEU A 95 -2.69 -4.33 1.18
N LEU A 96 -1.39 -4.12 1.34
CA LEU A 96 -0.81 -2.88 1.83
C LEU A 96 0.10 -2.13 0.82
N HIS A 97 0.47 -2.72 -0.33
CA HIS A 97 1.41 -2.08 -1.26
C HIS A 97 0.95 -0.69 -1.71
N ASP A 98 -0.33 -0.56 -2.02
CA ASP A 98 -0.96 0.68 -2.48
C ASP A 98 -1.64 1.49 -1.37
N ILE A 99 -1.45 1.14 -0.10
CA ILE A 99 -2.09 1.86 1.02
C ILE A 99 -1.70 3.34 1.06
N GLY A 100 -0.57 3.69 0.50
CA GLY A 100 -0.10 5.08 0.35
C GLY A 100 -0.86 5.89 -0.69
N MET A 101 -1.67 5.26 -1.57
CA MET A 101 -2.64 5.93 -2.45
C MET A 101 -3.77 6.59 -1.67
N ALA A 102 -3.96 6.23 -0.40
CA ALA A 102 -4.94 6.80 0.51
C ALA A 102 -4.25 7.65 1.60
N PRO A 103 -3.73 8.86 1.29
CA PRO A 103 -3.14 9.74 2.27
C PRO A 103 -4.17 10.16 3.34
N ASP A 104 -3.69 10.56 4.51
CA ASP A 104 -4.55 11.17 5.53
C ASP A 104 -5.14 12.49 4.99
N GLU A 105 -6.39 12.78 5.32
CA GLU A 105 -7.11 13.97 4.82
C GLU A 105 -6.36 15.28 5.10
N LYS A 106 -5.66 15.36 6.23
CA LYS A 106 -4.83 16.51 6.59
C LYS A 106 -3.71 16.80 5.58
N TYR A 107 -3.13 15.77 4.96
CA TYR A 107 -2.13 16.00 3.90
C TYR A 107 -2.76 16.66 2.67
N ILE A 108 -3.94 16.19 2.25
CA ILE A 108 -4.65 16.77 1.11
C ILE A 108 -5.01 18.23 1.39
N LEU A 109 -5.51 18.53 2.59
CA LEU A 109 -5.82 19.89 3.01
C LEU A 109 -4.56 20.77 3.06
N ALA A 110 -3.44 20.25 3.53
CA ALA A 110 -2.16 20.95 3.54
C ALA A 110 -1.66 21.26 2.12
N TRP A 111 -1.74 20.31 1.19
CA TRP A 111 -1.36 20.52 -0.22
C TRP A 111 -2.23 21.56 -0.92
N LYS A 112 -3.52 21.63 -0.54
CA LYS A 112 -4.48 22.62 -1.04
C LYS A 112 -4.41 23.98 -0.31
N ASN A 113 -3.53 24.12 0.69
CA ASN A 113 -3.46 25.30 1.59
C ASN A 113 -4.82 25.61 2.24
N GLN A 114 -5.55 24.59 2.68
CA GLN A 114 -6.88 24.70 3.28
C GLN A 114 -6.87 24.52 4.81
N LEU A 115 -5.70 24.36 5.42
CA LEU A 115 -5.52 24.33 6.87
C LEU A 115 -5.23 25.73 7.40
N SER A 116 -5.71 26.03 8.62
CA SER A 116 -5.29 27.22 9.37
C SER A 116 -3.84 27.04 9.87
N GLU A 117 -3.12 28.12 10.12
CA GLU A 117 -1.73 28.07 10.61
C GLU A 117 -1.58 27.25 11.89
N ALA A 118 -2.58 27.24 12.78
CA ALA A 118 -2.56 26.48 14.03
C ALA A 118 -2.71 24.95 13.84
N GLU A 119 -3.10 24.49 12.67
CA GLU A 119 -3.28 23.06 12.36
C GLU A 119 -2.02 22.42 11.78
N TYR A 120 -1.01 23.22 11.41
CA TYR A 120 0.25 22.70 10.89
C TYR A 120 1.17 22.24 12.02
N ASP A 121 1.58 20.98 11.96
CA ASP A 121 2.72 20.44 12.68
C ASP A 121 3.95 20.33 11.74
N GLU A 122 5.09 19.95 12.27
CA GLU A 122 6.34 19.82 11.51
C GLU A 122 6.19 18.88 10.30
N THR A 123 5.46 17.77 10.45
CA THR A 123 5.23 16.79 9.40
C THR A 123 4.38 17.37 8.26
N LEU A 124 3.33 18.11 8.58
CA LEU A 124 2.47 18.76 7.59
C LEU A 124 3.18 19.90 6.86
N ILE A 125 4.04 20.64 7.55
CA ILE A 125 4.88 21.68 6.94
C ILE A 125 5.83 21.03 5.93
N GLU A 126 6.54 19.98 6.33
CA GLU A 126 7.47 19.25 5.45
C GLU A 126 6.76 18.69 4.21
N GLU A 127 5.58 18.08 4.39
CA GLU A 127 4.77 17.53 3.29
C GLU A 127 4.27 18.62 2.34
N ARG A 128 3.82 19.77 2.86
CA ARG A 128 3.45 20.93 2.04
C ARG A 128 4.62 21.43 1.20
N GLU A 129 5.82 21.50 1.80
CA GLU A 129 7.02 21.92 1.08
C GLU A 129 7.45 20.90 0.00
N LYS A 130 7.35 19.59 0.29
CA LYS A 130 7.61 18.52 -0.71
C LYS A 130 6.66 18.66 -1.90
N PHE A 131 5.37 18.85 -1.62
CA PHE A 131 4.37 19.06 -2.66
C PHE A 131 4.61 20.37 -3.45
N ALA A 132 4.95 21.46 -2.77
CA ALA A 132 5.26 22.72 -3.43
C ALA A 132 6.43 22.59 -4.42
N ARG A 133 7.50 21.87 -4.02
CA ARG A 133 8.63 21.56 -4.93
C ARG A 133 8.19 20.68 -6.11
N PHE A 134 7.38 19.66 -5.87
CA PHE A 134 6.83 18.81 -6.92
C PHE A 134 5.98 19.61 -7.90
N ARG A 135 5.12 20.49 -7.41
CA ARG A 135 4.23 21.35 -8.21
C ARG A 135 5.00 22.23 -9.19
N LEU A 136 6.23 22.64 -8.86
CA LEU A 136 7.09 23.42 -9.77
C LEU A 136 7.50 22.63 -11.04
N THR A 137 7.41 21.31 -11.04
CA THR A 137 7.66 20.50 -12.25
C THR A 137 6.52 20.57 -13.27
N TYR A 138 5.36 21.11 -12.88
CA TYR A 138 4.14 21.30 -13.68
C TYR A 138 3.93 22.76 -14.05
N THR A 139 4.98 23.45 -14.54
CA THR A 139 4.98 24.91 -14.78
C THR A 139 3.79 25.36 -15.62
N HIS A 140 3.51 24.72 -16.76
CA HIS A 140 2.38 25.10 -17.63
C HIS A 140 1.02 24.93 -16.96
N GLN A 141 0.83 23.83 -16.21
CA GLN A 141 -0.42 23.60 -15.48
C GLN A 141 -0.61 24.64 -14.36
N VAL A 142 0.48 25.05 -13.71
CA VAL A 142 0.43 26.11 -12.68
C VAL A 142 0.06 27.45 -13.30
N GLU A 143 0.64 27.82 -14.44
CA GLU A 143 0.28 29.01 -15.20
C GLU A 143 -1.19 28.99 -15.64
N ASP A 144 -1.68 27.83 -16.11
CA ASP A 144 -3.09 27.65 -16.46
C ASP A 144 -4.03 27.81 -15.26
N ILE A 145 -3.66 27.30 -14.08
CA ILE A 145 -4.43 27.47 -12.85
C ILE A 145 -4.57 28.96 -12.50
N GLU A 146 -3.47 29.72 -12.59
CA GLU A 146 -3.46 31.16 -12.28
C GLU A 146 -4.34 31.93 -13.26
N ARG A 147 -4.16 31.70 -14.57
CA ARG A 147 -4.98 32.30 -15.63
C ARG A 147 -6.48 31.99 -15.44
N LEU A 148 -6.84 30.72 -15.22
CA LEU A 148 -8.24 30.30 -15.04
C LEU A 148 -8.86 30.92 -13.78
N ARG A 149 -8.09 31.16 -12.73
CA ARG A 149 -8.56 31.86 -11.53
C ARG A 149 -8.83 33.34 -11.80
N GLU A 150 -7.98 34.02 -12.60
CA GLU A 150 -8.19 35.38 -13.05
C GLU A 150 -9.44 35.47 -13.94
N GLU A 151 -9.69 34.49 -14.80
CA GLU A 151 -10.88 34.37 -15.64
C GLU A 151 -12.15 33.94 -14.87
N GLN A 152 -12.06 33.72 -13.55
CA GLN A 152 -13.13 33.22 -12.67
C GLN A 152 -13.63 31.80 -13.02
N GLU A 153 -12.83 30.99 -13.74
CA GLU A 153 -13.11 29.62 -14.12
C GLU A 153 -12.63 28.65 -13.03
N PHE A 154 -13.08 28.85 -11.80
CA PHE A 154 -12.58 28.16 -10.61
C PHE A 154 -12.69 26.63 -10.69
N SER A 155 -13.76 26.11 -11.30
CA SER A 155 -13.94 24.65 -11.44
C SER A 155 -12.88 24.03 -12.35
N LYS A 156 -12.47 24.72 -13.42
CA LYS A 156 -11.41 24.24 -14.32
C LYS A 156 -10.05 24.32 -13.66
N ALA A 157 -9.76 25.40 -12.94
CA ALA A 157 -8.55 25.53 -12.17
C ALA A 157 -8.42 24.41 -11.12
N GLN A 158 -9.53 24.08 -10.43
CA GLN A 158 -9.56 23.00 -9.44
C GLN A 158 -9.28 21.62 -10.06
N LEU A 159 -9.80 21.33 -11.24
CA LEU A 159 -9.52 20.06 -11.94
C LEU A 159 -8.02 19.87 -12.23
N ILE A 160 -7.34 20.96 -12.65
CA ILE A 160 -5.89 20.90 -12.91
C ILE A 160 -5.13 20.74 -11.58
N GLU A 161 -5.54 21.40 -10.53
CA GLU A 161 -4.94 21.25 -9.20
C GLU A 161 -5.11 19.83 -8.65
N ASP A 162 -6.31 19.25 -8.76
CA ASP A 162 -6.59 17.87 -8.36
C ASP A 162 -5.79 16.85 -9.20
N TYR A 163 -5.55 17.13 -10.48
CA TYR A 163 -4.64 16.33 -11.31
C TYR A 163 -3.21 16.35 -10.77
N ILE A 164 -2.64 17.53 -10.44
CA ILE A 164 -1.28 17.62 -9.89
C ILE A 164 -1.17 16.87 -8.55
N ILE A 165 -2.18 17.00 -7.69
CA ILE A 165 -2.25 16.27 -6.42
C ILE A 165 -2.29 14.76 -6.67
N THR A 166 -3.08 14.30 -7.62
CA THR A 166 -3.17 12.88 -8.00
C THR A 166 -1.82 12.34 -8.45
N GLU A 167 -1.10 13.08 -9.31
CA GLU A 167 0.24 12.69 -9.77
C GLU A 167 1.26 12.66 -8.61
N TYR A 168 1.18 13.61 -7.68
CA TYR A 168 2.01 13.58 -6.47
C TYR A 168 1.74 12.35 -5.59
N ILE A 169 0.46 12.03 -5.38
CA ILE A 169 0.08 10.81 -4.65
C ILE A 169 0.65 9.57 -5.34
N ARG A 170 0.50 9.46 -6.66
CA ARG A 170 0.99 8.33 -7.46
C ARG A 170 2.51 8.17 -7.38
N MET A 171 3.24 9.26 -7.48
CA MET A 171 4.71 9.22 -7.44
C MET A 171 5.26 8.88 -6.06
N THR A 172 4.53 9.21 -5.00
CA THR A 172 5.01 9.08 -3.62
C THR A 172 4.32 7.98 -2.82
N HIS A 173 3.37 7.22 -3.43
CA HIS A 173 2.55 6.27 -2.69
C HIS A 173 3.36 5.15 -2.03
N SER A 174 4.44 4.66 -2.67
CA SER A 174 5.27 3.61 -2.10
C SER A 174 6.03 4.07 -0.84
N ILE A 175 6.54 5.30 -0.84
CA ILE A 175 7.15 5.94 0.33
C ILE A 175 6.11 6.05 1.44
N ARG A 176 4.93 6.57 1.11
CA ARG A 176 3.83 6.74 2.06
C ARG A 176 3.28 5.41 2.58
N ALA A 177 3.26 4.35 1.75
CA ALA A 177 2.91 3.02 2.20
C ALA A 177 3.86 2.53 3.30
N ARG A 178 5.16 2.71 3.12
CA ARG A 178 6.19 2.41 4.13
C ARG A 178 5.95 3.18 5.43
N GLU A 179 5.67 4.49 5.35
CA GLU A 179 5.37 5.35 6.52
C GLU A 179 4.09 4.91 7.25
N ILE A 180 3.02 4.58 6.51
CA ILE A 180 1.77 4.08 7.07
C ILE A 180 1.99 2.73 7.78
N ILE A 181 2.73 1.81 7.17
CA ILE A 181 3.07 0.52 7.79
C ILE A 181 3.86 0.75 9.08
N ALA A 182 4.89 1.58 9.05
CA ALA A 182 5.67 1.92 10.23
C ALA A 182 4.82 2.58 11.33
N LYS A 183 3.92 3.50 10.98
CA LYS A 183 3.07 4.23 11.94
C LYS A 183 2.02 3.33 12.61
N TYR A 184 1.32 2.50 11.84
CA TYR A 184 0.15 1.76 12.34
C TYR A 184 0.46 0.33 12.76
N TRP A 185 1.52 -0.27 12.23
CA TRP A 185 1.86 -1.68 12.36
C TRP A 185 3.21 -1.98 13.01
N ALA A 186 3.97 -0.97 13.46
CA ALA A 186 5.24 -1.19 14.17
C ALA A 186 5.08 -2.22 15.29
N GLY A 187 5.89 -3.28 15.24
CA GLY A 187 5.89 -4.36 16.23
C GLY A 187 4.62 -5.23 16.24
N LYS A 188 3.75 -5.13 15.24
CA LYS A 188 2.47 -5.87 15.19
C LYS A 188 2.42 -6.91 14.06
N ILE A 189 3.34 -6.84 13.11
CA ILE A 189 3.47 -7.85 12.04
C ILE A 189 4.44 -8.93 12.53
N VAL A 190 3.94 -9.75 13.45
CA VAL A 190 4.75 -10.76 14.10
C VAL A 190 4.38 -12.14 13.58
N TYR A 191 5.38 -12.92 13.18
CA TYR A 191 5.25 -14.31 12.85
C TYR A 191 6.11 -15.14 13.82
N GLN A 192 5.47 -15.98 14.63
CA GLN A 192 6.09 -16.58 15.80
C GLN A 192 6.73 -15.45 16.66
N ASP A 193 8.01 -15.49 16.93
CA ASP A 193 8.71 -14.47 17.72
C ASP A 193 9.48 -13.45 16.86
N THR A 194 9.23 -13.42 15.53
CA THR A 194 9.95 -12.55 14.59
C THR A 194 9.05 -11.39 14.14
N ASP A 195 9.49 -10.17 14.38
CA ASP A 195 8.85 -8.96 13.84
C ASP A 195 9.24 -8.78 12.36
N LEU A 196 8.25 -8.82 11.48
CA LEU A 196 8.39 -8.68 10.04
C LEU A 196 7.89 -7.31 9.53
N THR A 197 7.68 -6.33 10.41
CA THR A 197 7.12 -5.03 10.05
C THR A 197 8.01 -4.30 9.04
N GLU A 198 9.32 -4.25 9.26
CA GLU A 198 10.25 -3.57 8.35
C GLU A 198 10.44 -4.34 7.04
N ASP A 199 10.40 -5.68 7.07
CA ASP A 199 10.42 -6.50 5.86
C ASP A 199 9.19 -6.21 4.99
N LEU A 200 8.00 -6.12 5.59
CA LEU A 200 6.76 -5.75 4.90
C LEU A 200 6.84 -4.33 4.31
N ALA A 201 7.30 -3.37 5.09
CA ALA A 201 7.45 -1.98 4.66
C ALA A 201 8.42 -1.88 3.46
N THR A 202 9.52 -2.62 3.51
CA THR A 202 10.52 -2.70 2.43
C THR A 202 9.95 -3.38 1.18
N ILE A 203 9.22 -4.47 1.33
CA ILE A 203 8.53 -5.16 0.21
C ILE A 203 7.51 -4.21 -0.43
N CYS A 204 6.65 -3.57 0.35
CA CYS A 204 5.66 -2.63 -0.17
C CYS A 204 6.30 -1.41 -0.82
N PHE A 205 7.41 -0.90 -0.30
CA PHE A 205 8.17 0.18 -0.94
C PHE A 205 8.75 -0.26 -2.29
N SER A 206 9.29 -1.47 -2.37
CA SER A 206 10.03 -1.98 -3.53
C SER A 206 9.21 -2.12 -4.81
N HIS A 207 7.86 -2.20 -4.73
CA HIS A 207 7.03 -2.44 -5.92
C HIS A 207 7.10 -1.30 -6.94
N ASN A 208 7.47 -0.09 -6.51
CA ASN A 208 7.65 1.09 -7.37
C ASN A 208 9.13 1.44 -7.62
N GLU A 209 10.07 0.64 -7.10
CA GLU A 209 11.50 0.87 -7.23
C GLU A 209 12.10 0.20 -8.46
N SER A 210 13.35 0.54 -8.79
CA SER A 210 14.08 -0.09 -9.90
C SER A 210 14.38 -1.57 -9.59
N TYR A 211 14.61 -2.38 -10.65
CA TYR A 211 15.04 -3.77 -10.48
C TYR A 211 16.35 -3.89 -9.67
N THR A 212 17.25 -2.91 -9.79
CA THR A 212 18.51 -2.88 -9.04
C THR A 212 18.30 -2.78 -7.54
N TYR A 213 17.19 -2.17 -7.08
CA TYR A 213 16.81 -2.14 -5.68
C TYR A 213 16.54 -3.55 -5.15
N LEU A 214 15.82 -4.38 -5.91
CA LEU A 214 15.52 -5.77 -5.51
C LEU A 214 16.79 -6.62 -5.32
N LEU A 215 17.83 -6.36 -6.11
CA LEU A 215 19.12 -7.07 -6.00
C LEU A 215 19.90 -6.73 -4.73
N GLN A 216 19.54 -5.64 -4.05
CA GLN A 216 20.17 -5.19 -2.80
C GLN A 216 19.39 -5.60 -1.54
N MET A 217 18.19 -6.20 -1.71
CA MET A 217 17.39 -6.66 -0.59
C MET A 217 18.05 -7.86 0.11
N GLU A 218 17.80 -8.02 1.40
CA GLU A 218 18.16 -9.27 2.10
C GLU A 218 17.49 -10.46 1.41
N ASN A 219 18.23 -11.57 1.29
CA ASN A 219 17.73 -12.75 0.57
C ASN A 219 16.61 -13.45 1.32
N PHE A 220 16.75 -13.57 2.64
CA PHE A 220 15.75 -14.24 3.47
C PHE A 220 15.84 -13.80 4.93
N ARG A 221 14.72 -13.95 5.63
CA ARG A 221 14.59 -13.79 7.08
C ARG A 221 14.29 -15.14 7.71
N VAL A 222 15.01 -15.48 8.77
CA VAL A 222 14.69 -16.64 9.60
C VAL A 222 13.48 -16.31 10.47
N CYS A 223 12.47 -17.15 10.45
CA CYS A 223 11.23 -16.97 11.19
C CYS A 223 11.02 -18.18 12.11
N GLY A 224 11.07 -17.96 13.43
CA GLY A 224 10.98 -19.05 14.40
C GLY A 224 12.17 -20.01 14.30
N GLN A 225 11.92 -21.32 14.49
CA GLN A 225 12.99 -22.31 14.57
C GLN A 225 13.41 -22.88 13.21
N ASP A 226 12.48 -23.06 12.26
CA ASP A 226 12.73 -23.82 11.03
C ASP A 226 12.07 -23.24 9.77
N GLU A 227 11.55 -22.01 9.80
CA GLU A 227 10.91 -21.39 8.65
C GLU A 227 11.67 -20.16 8.16
N TYR A 228 11.56 -19.89 6.86
CA TYR A 228 12.23 -18.78 6.20
C TYR A 228 11.24 -18.00 5.37
N LEU A 229 11.35 -16.66 5.41
CA LEU A 229 10.73 -15.73 4.49
C LEU A 229 11.74 -15.40 3.38
N CYS A 230 11.38 -15.66 2.13
CA CYS A 230 12.16 -15.21 0.98
C CYS A 230 11.72 -13.82 0.54
N ILE A 231 12.38 -12.77 1.04
CA ILE A 231 12.02 -11.37 0.81
C ILE A 231 12.00 -11.01 -0.68
N PRO A 232 13.04 -11.29 -1.49
CA PRO A 232 13.06 -10.97 -2.92
C PRO A 232 11.95 -11.69 -3.70
N PHE A 233 11.59 -12.92 -3.33
CA PHE A 233 10.50 -13.65 -3.97
C PHE A 233 9.17 -12.90 -3.80
N VAL A 234 8.83 -12.51 -2.57
CA VAL A 234 7.59 -11.76 -2.29
C VAL A 234 7.59 -10.42 -3.01
N ALA A 235 8.72 -9.70 -2.98
CA ALA A 235 8.87 -8.41 -3.64
C ALA A 235 8.73 -8.50 -5.17
N VAL A 236 9.30 -9.54 -5.81
CA VAL A 236 9.19 -9.76 -7.27
C VAL A 236 7.77 -10.14 -7.67
N VAL A 237 7.09 -10.96 -6.88
CA VAL A 237 5.71 -11.39 -7.18
C VAL A 237 4.72 -10.24 -7.03
N LEU A 238 5.00 -9.26 -6.17
CA LEU A 238 4.15 -8.08 -5.95
C LEU A 238 4.21 -7.08 -7.11
N ARG A 239 5.28 -7.05 -7.91
CA ARG A 239 5.47 -6.15 -9.07
C ARG A 239 4.70 -6.59 -10.30
#